data_29a741c2bdaf75dae491fc3bf4fe1127
#
_entry.id   29a741c2bdaf75dae491fc3bf4fe1127
#
_cell.length_a   1.000
_cell.length_b   1.000
_cell.length_c   1.000
_cell.angle_alpha   90.00
_cell.angle_beta   90.00
_cell.angle_gamma   90.00
#
_symmetry.space_group_name_H-M   'P 1'
#
loop_
_entity.id
_entity.type
_entity.pdbx_description
1 polymer ?
#
loop_
_entity_poly.entity_id
_entity_poly.type
_entity_poly.pdbx_seq_one_letter_code
_entity_poly.pdbx_strand_id
1 'polypeptide(L)'
;MADDHEQALIKFGYRCGRSGAHASRTMMLAELSTLLANVPPGAARCDYRREVVDANTLDKPTRKARQLTFHHLVELYGLDPSLAVFRVFRQLWNLDEQARPVLALMVALVRDPLLRLSRDFIRAKYPGESVQRAELEALLATDDPDRFTTASRNSFA
;
A
#
# COMPACT_ATOMS: atom_id res chain seq x y z
N MET A 1 -1.72 21.80 18.59
CA MET A 1 -0.77 20.69 18.90
C MET A 1 -1.18 19.33 18.32
N ALA A 2 -2.42 18.84 18.49
CA ALA A 2 -2.85 17.59 17.82
C ALA A 2 -2.89 17.71 16.28
N ASP A 3 -3.34 18.83 15.77
CA ASP A 3 -3.44 19.14 14.35
C ASP A 3 -2.06 19.21 13.65
N ASP A 4 -1.05 19.78 14.30
CA ASP A 4 0.32 19.85 13.76
C ASP A 4 0.97 18.47 13.63
N HIS A 5 0.71 17.58 14.60
CA HIS A 5 1.22 16.21 14.56
C HIS A 5 0.57 15.39 13.43
N GLU A 6 -0.73 15.50 13.28
CA GLU A 6 -1.46 14.82 12.21
C GLU A 6 -1.01 15.32 10.82
N GLN A 7 -0.86 16.62 10.66
CA GLN A 7 -0.34 17.22 9.42
C GLN A 7 1.09 16.74 9.10
N ALA A 8 1.96 16.63 10.12
CA ALA A 8 3.30 16.08 9.94
C ALA A 8 3.27 14.61 9.47
N LEU A 9 2.40 13.79 10.04
CA LEU A 9 2.20 12.41 9.61
C LEU A 9 1.69 12.32 8.17
N ILE A 10 0.74 13.15 7.79
CA ILE A 10 0.22 13.21 6.42
C ILE A 10 1.32 13.61 5.42
N LYS A 11 2.12 14.63 5.74
CA LYS A 11 3.28 15.06 4.92
C LYS A 11 4.35 13.97 4.81
N PHE A 12 4.54 13.20 5.86
CA PHE A 12 5.42 12.02 5.80
C PHE A 12 4.89 10.98 4.83
N GLY A 13 3.59 10.80 4.76
CA GLY A 13 2.91 9.86 3.88
C GLY A 13 1.90 8.94 4.55
N TYR A 14 1.64 9.12 5.85
CA TYR A 14 0.59 8.37 6.54
C TYR A 14 -0.77 8.64 5.90
N ARG A 15 -1.56 7.59 5.76
CA ARG A 15 -2.99 7.72 5.48
C ARG A 15 -3.75 7.53 6.79
N CYS A 16 -4.45 8.59 7.17
CA CYS A 16 -5.43 8.56 8.23
C CYS A 16 -6.77 8.13 7.61
N GLY A 17 -7.42 7.13 8.15
CA GLY A 17 -8.69 6.64 7.62
C GLY A 17 -8.89 5.15 7.89
N ARG A 18 -10.09 4.66 7.53
CA ARG A 18 -10.54 3.32 7.87
C ARG A 18 -10.36 2.31 6.74
N SER A 19 -10.17 2.74 5.48
CA SER A 19 -10.02 1.85 4.32
C SER A 19 -8.57 1.63 3.95
N GLY A 20 -8.24 0.43 3.47
CA GLY A 20 -6.94 0.09 2.94
C GLY A 20 -7.04 -0.76 1.68
N ALA A 21 -6.02 -0.71 0.83
CA ALA A 21 -5.96 -1.48 -0.41
C ALA A 21 -5.92 -3.00 -0.15
N HIS A 22 -5.37 -3.42 0.98
CA HIS A 22 -5.29 -4.83 1.37
C HIS A 22 -6.66 -5.50 1.59
N ALA A 23 -7.74 -4.74 1.71
CA ALA A 23 -9.09 -5.30 1.70
C ALA A 23 -9.44 -5.99 0.37
N SER A 24 -8.71 -5.71 -0.71
CA SER A 24 -9.02 -6.23 -2.05
C SER A 24 -7.82 -6.57 -2.92
N ARG A 25 -6.61 -6.23 -2.47
CA ARG A 25 -5.37 -6.41 -3.24
C ARG A 25 -4.20 -6.83 -2.36
N THR A 26 -3.28 -7.58 -2.97
CA THR A 26 -1.96 -7.89 -2.41
C THR A 26 -1.01 -6.69 -2.53
N MET A 27 0.27 -6.90 -2.23
CA MET A 27 1.31 -5.87 -2.32
C MET A 27 1.57 -5.34 -3.74
N MET A 28 1.05 -5.98 -4.79
CA MET A 28 1.22 -5.57 -6.19
C MET A 28 2.70 -5.27 -6.55
N LEU A 29 3.62 -6.09 -6.05
CA LEU A 29 5.06 -5.84 -6.15
C LEU A 29 5.57 -5.90 -7.60
N ALA A 30 5.01 -6.78 -8.41
CA ALA A 30 5.36 -6.90 -9.83
C ALA A 30 4.95 -5.64 -10.61
N GLU A 31 3.72 -5.18 -10.41
CA GLU A 31 3.23 -3.94 -11.02
C GLU A 31 4.05 -2.73 -10.58
N LEU A 32 4.35 -2.66 -9.28
CA LEU A 32 5.20 -1.60 -8.74
C LEU A 32 6.59 -1.61 -9.37
N SER A 33 7.23 -2.77 -9.47
CA SER A 33 8.57 -2.93 -10.06
C SER A 33 8.59 -2.48 -11.52
N THR A 34 7.61 -2.93 -12.30
CA THR A 34 7.47 -2.54 -13.71
C THR A 34 7.26 -1.03 -13.85
N LEU A 35 6.39 -0.45 -13.03
CA LEU A 35 6.10 0.99 -13.07
C LEU A 35 7.35 1.82 -12.71
N LEU A 36 8.07 1.45 -11.65
CA LEU A 36 9.26 2.18 -11.20
C LEU A 36 10.47 2.04 -12.14
N ALA A 37 10.50 1.00 -12.97
CA ALA A 37 11.50 0.85 -14.02
C ALA A 37 11.24 1.80 -15.20
N ASN A 38 9.98 2.14 -15.48
CA ASN A 38 9.58 2.98 -16.61
C ASN A 38 9.43 4.47 -16.26
N VAL A 39 9.35 4.81 -14.96
CA VAL A 39 9.21 6.20 -14.51
C VAL A 39 10.46 6.63 -13.74
N PRO A 40 11.12 7.74 -14.10
CA PRO A 40 12.35 8.18 -13.44
C PRO A 40 12.09 8.64 -12.00
N PRO A 41 13.14 8.57 -11.13
CA PRO A 41 13.08 9.20 -9.80
C PRO A 41 12.76 10.69 -9.89
N GLY A 42 11.90 11.19 -9.00
CA GLY A 42 11.49 12.60 -8.97
C GLY A 42 10.34 12.96 -9.93
N ALA A 43 9.85 12.02 -10.74
CA ALA A 43 8.69 12.24 -11.58
C ALA A 43 7.45 12.61 -10.73
N ALA A 44 6.60 13.47 -11.30
CA ALA A 44 5.36 13.87 -10.66
C ALA A 44 4.31 12.74 -10.69
N ARG A 45 3.32 12.80 -9.81
CA ARG A 45 2.24 11.81 -9.77
C ARG A 45 1.50 11.64 -11.10
N CYS A 46 1.37 12.70 -11.87
CA CYS A 46 0.75 12.65 -13.21
C CYS A 46 1.55 11.78 -14.20
N ASP A 47 2.87 11.68 -14.06
CA ASP A 47 3.71 10.86 -14.92
C ASP A 47 3.46 9.37 -14.64
N TYR A 48 3.39 8.97 -13.37
CA TYR A 48 2.99 7.60 -12.99
C TYR A 48 1.60 7.24 -13.51
N ARG A 49 0.65 8.21 -13.43
CA ARG A 49 -0.69 8.00 -13.97
C ARG A 49 -0.67 7.79 -15.48
N ARG A 50 0.08 8.62 -16.21
CA ARG A 50 0.24 8.52 -17.67
C ARG A 50 0.78 7.14 -18.08
N GLU A 51 1.82 6.64 -17.41
CA GLU A 51 2.38 5.31 -17.67
C GLU A 51 1.36 4.19 -17.45
N VAL A 52 0.64 4.20 -16.34
CA VAL A 52 -0.31 3.12 -16.04
C VAL A 52 -1.58 3.21 -16.87
N VAL A 53 -2.18 4.41 -17.00
CA VAL A 53 -3.52 4.56 -17.58
C VAL A 53 -3.49 4.77 -19.09
N ASP A 54 -2.57 5.61 -19.57
CA ASP A 54 -2.56 6.03 -20.97
C ASP A 54 -1.61 5.15 -21.80
N ALA A 55 -0.36 4.95 -21.36
CA ALA A 55 0.61 4.07 -22.01
C ALA A 55 0.35 2.57 -21.78
N ASN A 56 -0.40 2.22 -20.72
CA ASN A 56 -0.70 0.83 -20.35
C ASN A 56 0.54 -0.05 -20.09
N THR A 57 1.59 0.51 -19.51
CA THR A 57 2.85 -0.18 -19.21
C THR A 57 2.66 -1.46 -18.37
N LEU A 58 1.56 -1.59 -17.64
CA LEU A 58 1.21 -2.75 -16.82
C LEU A 58 0.31 -3.77 -17.53
N ASP A 59 0.10 -3.63 -18.82
CA ASP A 59 -0.67 -4.53 -19.68
C ASP A 59 -2.05 -4.92 -19.09
N LYS A 60 -2.82 -3.94 -18.65
CA LYS A 60 -4.18 -4.19 -18.15
C LYS A 60 -5.22 -4.08 -19.29
N PRO A 61 -6.18 -5.00 -19.36
CA PRO A 61 -7.01 -5.19 -20.56
C PRO A 61 -7.97 -4.02 -20.84
N THR A 62 -8.40 -3.28 -19.82
CA THR A 62 -9.37 -2.20 -19.99
C THR A 62 -8.89 -0.91 -19.34
N ARG A 63 -9.36 0.25 -19.82
CA ARG A 63 -9.08 1.54 -19.20
C ARG A 63 -9.54 1.59 -17.73
N LYS A 64 -10.67 0.95 -17.42
CA LYS A 64 -11.18 0.84 -16.05
C LYS A 64 -10.21 0.04 -15.15
N ALA A 65 -9.69 -1.08 -15.65
CA ALA A 65 -8.69 -1.87 -14.93
C ALA A 65 -7.39 -1.10 -14.71
N ARG A 66 -6.91 -0.32 -15.70
CA ARG A 66 -5.73 0.55 -15.56
C ARG A 66 -5.93 1.61 -14.48
N GLN A 67 -7.07 2.29 -14.50
CA GLN A 67 -7.42 3.31 -13.49
C GLN A 67 -7.50 2.71 -12.09
N LEU A 68 -8.12 1.54 -11.94
CA LEU A 68 -8.22 0.83 -10.67
C LEU A 68 -6.84 0.38 -10.17
N THR A 69 -6.00 -0.17 -11.04
CA THR A 69 -4.62 -0.54 -10.73
C THR A 69 -3.82 0.67 -10.25
N PHE A 70 -3.90 1.79 -10.97
CA PHE A 70 -3.24 3.03 -10.55
C PHE A 70 -3.74 3.52 -9.18
N HIS A 71 -5.05 3.48 -8.96
CA HIS A 71 -5.64 3.86 -7.67
C HIS A 71 -5.06 3.03 -6.52
N HIS A 72 -5.01 1.70 -6.64
CA HIS A 72 -4.44 0.83 -5.60
C HIS A 72 -2.94 1.06 -5.39
N LEU A 73 -2.15 1.26 -6.45
CA LEU A 73 -0.74 1.60 -6.32
C LEU A 73 -0.53 2.94 -5.59
N VAL A 74 -1.39 3.93 -5.84
CA VAL A 74 -1.38 5.20 -5.10
C VAL A 74 -1.77 4.99 -3.63
N GLU A 75 -2.74 4.16 -3.36
CA GLU A 75 -3.11 3.84 -1.97
C GLU A 75 -1.94 3.21 -1.22
N LEU A 76 -1.31 2.19 -1.79
CA LEU A 76 -0.22 1.42 -1.17
C LEU A 76 1.08 2.23 -1.06
N TYR A 77 1.44 2.98 -2.10
CA TYR A 77 2.78 3.54 -2.23
C TYR A 77 2.84 5.07 -2.32
N GLY A 78 1.72 5.73 -2.53
CA GLY A 78 1.64 7.19 -2.67
C GLY A 78 1.88 7.67 -4.09
N LEU A 79 2.95 7.21 -4.74
CA LEU A 79 3.40 7.63 -6.07
C LEU A 79 3.47 9.16 -6.21
N ASP A 80 3.94 9.84 -5.17
CA ASP A 80 3.96 11.29 -5.08
C ASP A 80 5.25 11.76 -4.40
N PRO A 81 6.13 12.50 -5.10
CA PRO A 81 7.38 12.99 -4.54
C PRO A 81 7.20 14.04 -3.43
N SER A 82 6.00 14.59 -3.23
CA SER A 82 5.71 15.45 -2.09
C SER A 82 5.72 14.70 -0.76
N LEU A 83 5.44 13.38 -0.79
CA LEU A 83 5.44 12.51 0.39
C LEU A 83 6.87 12.08 0.76
N ALA A 84 7.30 12.38 1.97
CA ALA A 84 8.67 12.08 2.41
C ALA A 84 8.99 10.57 2.34
N VAL A 85 8.07 9.70 2.77
CA VAL A 85 8.24 8.25 2.70
C VAL A 85 8.44 7.76 1.27
N PHE A 86 7.71 8.32 0.29
CA PHE A 86 7.85 7.92 -1.10
C PHE A 86 9.17 8.38 -1.71
N ARG A 87 9.65 9.61 -1.39
CA ARG A 87 10.97 10.07 -1.84
C ARG A 87 12.09 9.15 -1.38
N VAL A 88 12.13 8.82 -0.08
CA VAL A 88 13.14 7.92 0.49
C VAL A 88 13.03 6.53 -0.14
N PHE A 89 11.84 5.99 -0.19
CA PHE A 89 11.57 4.71 -0.85
C PHE A 89 12.09 4.68 -2.29
N ARG A 90 11.81 5.71 -3.06
CA ARG A 90 12.21 5.79 -4.47
C ARG A 90 13.74 5.89 -4.65
N GLN A 91 14.44 6.53 -3.73
CA GLN A 91 15.91 6.58 -3.71
C GLN A 91 16.51 5.21 -3.37
N LEU A 92 15.95 4.50 -2.39
CA LEU A 92 16.45 3.20 -1.96
C LEU A 92 16.13 2.06 -2.93
N TRP A 93 15.06 2.18 -3.71
CA TRP A 93 14.54 1.13 -4.59
C TRP A 93 15.57 0.53 -5.56
N ASN A 94 16.49 1.34 -6.05
CA ASN A 94 17.49 0.93 -7.03
C ASN A 94 18.82 0.49 -6.43
N LEU A 95 18.99 0.61 -5.11
CA LEU A 95 20.25 0.26 -4.43
C LEU A 95 20.41 -1.26 -4.28
N ASP A 96 19.33 -1.95 -3.97
CA ASP A 96 19.34 -3.41 -3.76
C ASP A 96 17.99 -4.02 -4.17
N GLU A 97 18.04 -4.89 -5.15
CA GLU A 97 16.84 -5.58 -5.64
C GLU A 97 16.26 -6.56 -4.62
N GLN A 98 17.09 -7.18 -3.81
CA GLN A 98 16.64 -8.13 -2.77
C GLN A 98 15.92 -7.42 -1.63
N ALA A 99 16.21 -6.15 -1.39
CA ALA A 99 15.54 -5.34 -0.39
C ALA A 99 14.17 -4.81 -0.85
N ARG A 100 13.83 -4.85 -2.13
CA ARG A 100 12.58 -4.30 -2.68
C ARG A 100 11.30 -4.77 -1.98
N PRO A 101 11.12 -6.08 -1.67
CA PRO A 101 9.92 -6.54 -0.96
C PRO A 101 9.78 -5.91 0.44
N VAL A 102 10.90 -5.79 1.16
CA VAL A 102 10.91 -5.17 2.50
C VAL A 102 10.63 -3.68 2.41
N LEU A 103 11.26 -2.98 1.47
CA LEU A 103 11.01 -1.55 1.23
C LEU A 103 9.54 -1.29 0.88
N ALA A 104 8.96 -2.11 0.00
CA ALA A 104 7.55 -2.02 -0.35
C ALA A 104 6.64 -2.25 0.86
N LEU A 105 6.93 -3.26 1.68
CA LEU A 105 6.19 -3.53 2.91
C LEU A 105 6.27 -2.36 3.90
N MET A 106 7.43 -1.75 4.08
CA MET A 106 7.59 -0.59 4.96
C MET A 106 6.72 0.58 4.52
N VAL A 107 6.69 0.88 3.22
CA VAL A 107 5.82 1.96 2.69
C VAL A 107 4.35 1.60 2.83
N ALA A 108 3.97 0.36 2.51
CA ALA A 108 2.60 -0.10 2.66
C ALA A 108 2.11 -0.04 4.12
N LEU A 109 2.96 -0.38 5.10
CA LEU A 109 2.65 -0.22 6.53
C LEU A 109 2.39 1.24 6.93
N VAL A 110 3.10 2.19 6.34
CA VAL A 110 2.84 3.63 6.56
C VAL A 110 1.50 4.04 5.95
N ARG A 111 1.16 3.48 4.78
CA ARG A 111 0.03 3.96 3.99
C ARG A 111 -1.26 3.19 4.16
N ASP A 112 -1.21 1.91 4.50
CA ASP A 112 -2.40 1.07 4.60
C ASP A 112 -2.82 0.88 6.06
N PRO A 113 -3.97 1.45 6.50
CA PRO A 113 -4.46 1.31 7.85
C PRO A 113 -4.78 -0.13 8.25
N LEU A 114 -5.22 -0.98 7.30
CA LEU A 114 -5.53 -2.38 7.58
C LEU A 114 -4.27 -3.19 7.85
N LEU A 115 -3.24 -2.96 7.02
CA LEU A 115 -1.96 -3.61 7.22
C LEU A 115 -1.31 -3.18 8.54
N ARG A 116 -1.45 -1.89 8.93
CA ARG A 116 -0.99 -1.42 10.24
C ARG A 116 -1.72 -2.11 11.39
N LEU A 117 -3.02 -2.30 11.27
CA LEU A 117 -3.83 -2.97 12.28
C LEU A 117 -3.35 -4.42 12.52
N SER A 118 -2.99 -5.15 11.45
CA SER A 118 -2.52 -6.53 11.56
C SER A 118 -1.05 -6.65 12.05
N ARG A 119 -0.29 -5.54 12.08
CA ARG A 119 1.15 -5.55 12.38
C ARG A 119 1.49 -6.24 13.69
N ASP A 120 0.86 -5.83 14.78
CA ASP A 120 1.23 -6.32 16.11
C ASP A 120 0.76 -7.77 16.31
N PHE A 121 -0.36 -8.14 15.71
CA PHE A 121 -0.82 -9.52 15.65
C PHE A 121 0.19 -10.43 14.91
N ILE A 122 0.65 -10.01 13.73
CA ILE A 122 1.65 -10.78 12.96
C ILE A 122 2.99 -10.88 13.69
N ARG A 123 3.44 -9.78 14.32
CA ARG A 123 4.71 -9.78 15.08
C ARG A 123 4.69 -10.64 16.34
N ALA A 124 3.53 -10.91 16.88
CA ALA A 124 3.38 -11.80 18.04
C ALA A 124 3.49 -13.28 17.66
N LYS A 125 3.43 -13.63 16.37
CA LYS A 125 3.60 -14.99 15.87
C LYS A 125 5.07 -15.38 15.78
N TYR A 126 5.36 -16.65 16.06
CA TYR A 126 6.70 -17.22 15.86
C TYR A 126 6.95 -17.50 14.37
N PRO A 127 8.21 -17.44 13.91
CA PRO A 127 8.57 -17.85 12.56
C PRO A 127 8.12 -19.30 12.27
N GLY A 128 7.32 -19.47 11.21
CA GLY A 128 6.73 -20.77 10.83
C GLY A 128 5.38 -21.07 11.46
N GLU A 129 4.89 -20.23 12.39
CA GLU A 129 3.53 -20.35 12.91
C GLU A 129 2.50 -19.92 11.84
N SER A 130 1.44 -20.72 11.69
CA SER A 130 0.40 -20.43 10.73
C SER A 130 -0.52 -19.32 11.25
N VAL A 131 -0.88 -18.39 10.38
CA VAL A 131 -1.92 -17.39 10.62
C VAL A 131 -3.24 -17.94 10.12
N GLN A 132 -4.20 -18.09 11.03
CA GLN A 132 -5.52 -18.57 10.66
C GLN A 132 -6.40 -17.39 10.23
N ARG A 133 -7.17 -17.60 9.18
CA ARG A 133 -8.13 -16.61 8.67
C ARG A 133 -9.06 -16.08 9.77
N ALA A 134 -9.58 -16.98 10.61
CA ALA A 134 -10.49 -16.61 11.70
C ALA A 134 -9.86 -15.65 12.73
N GLU A 135 -8.54 -15.74 12.95
CA GLU A 135 -7.82 -14.83 13.85
C GLU A 135 -7.78 -13.41 13.28
N LEU A 136 -7.53 -13.26 11.97
CA LEU A 136 -7.56 -11.95 11.29
C LEU A 136 -8.98 -11.36 11.25
N GLU A 137 -9.99 -12.19 10.99
CA GLU A 137 -11.40 -11.77 11.04
C GLU A 137 -11.79 -11.27 12.43
N ALA A 138 -11.36 -11.96 13.50
CA ALA A 138 -11.59 -11.54 14.88
C ALA A 138 -10.88 -10.23 15.20
N LEU A 139 -9.63 -10.05 14.75
CA LEU A 139 -8.89 -8.79 14.90
C LEU A 139 -9.63 -7.62 14.27
N LEU A 140 -10.14 -7.78 13.05
CA LEU A 140 -10.91 -6.76 12.35
C LEU A 140 -12.23 -6.44 13.06
N ALA A 141 -12.91 -7.45 13.60
CA ALA A 141 -14.16 -7.28 14.32
C ALA A 141 -13.96 -6.57 15.67
N THR A 142 -12.80 -6.73 16.30
CA THR A 142 -12.46 -6.08 17.58
C THR A 142 -12.17 -4.59 17.40
N ASP A 143 -11.51 -4.20 16.29
CA ASP A 143 -11.20 -2.80 16.00
C ASP A 143 -12.47 -1.97 15.73
N ASP A 144 -13.35 -2.48 14.87
CA ASP A 144 -14.63 -1.83 14.56
C ASP A 144 -15.62 -2.88 14.00
N PRO A 145 -16.60 -3.34 14.80
CA PRO A 145 -17.54 -4.38 14.39
C PRO A 145 -18.36 -4.04 13.13
N ASP A 146 -18.65 -2.76 12.92
CA ASP A 146 -19.50 -2.27 11.83
C ASP A 146 -18.69 -1.84 10.59
N ARG A 147 -17.36 -1.82 10.69
CA ARG A 147 -16.46 -1.32 9.66
C ARG A 147 -16.42 -2.19 8.41
N PHE A 148 -16.54 -3.50 8.59
CA PHE A 148 -16.36 -4.46 7.51
C PHE A 148 -17.58 -5.32 7.31
N THR A 149 -18.10 -5.34 6.09
CA THR A 149 -19.07 -6.36 5.68
C THR A 149 -18.43 -7.75 5.70
N THR A 150 -19.24 -8.79 5.75
CA THR A 150 -18.76 -10.18 5.66
C THR A 150 -17.91 -10.40 4.41
N ALA A 151 -18.32 -9.82 3.28
CA ALA A 151 -17.57 -9.90 2.02
C ALA A 151 -16.18 -9.22 2.13
N SER A 152 -16.10 -8.05 2.78
CA SER A 152 -14.81 -7.35 2.98
C SER A 152 -13.88 -8.11 3.90
N ARG A 153 -14.41 -8.70 4.99
CA ARG A 153 -13.63 -9.56 5.90
C ARG A 153 -13.08 -10.78 5.17
N ASN A 154 -13.92 -11.40 4.37
CA ASN A 154 -13.54 -12.55 3.54
C ASN A 154 -12.46 -12.24 2.51
N SER A 155 -12.37 -11.02 2.03
CA SER A 155 -11.37 -10.59 1.05
C SER A 155 -10.02 -10.24 1.69
N PHE A 156 -10.02 -9.82 2.97
CA PHE A 156 -8.82 -9.45 3.70
C PHE A 156 -8.09 -10.69 4.26
N ALA A 157 -8.82 -11.64 4.77
CA ALA A 157 -8.30 -12.86 5.40
C ALA A 157 -8.08 -14.00 4.38
#